data_487db1cf736b2d95d019e4a931afab6b
#
_entry.id   487db1cf736b2d95d019e4a931afab6b
#
_cell.length_a   1.000
_cell.length_b   1.000
_cell.length_c   1.000
_cell.angle_alpha   90.00
_cell.angle_beta   90.00
_cell.angle_gamma   90.00
#
_symmetry.space_group_name_H-M   'P 1'
#
loop_
_entity.id
_entity.type
_entity.pdbx_description
1 polymer ?
#
loop_
_entity_poly.entity_id
_entity_poly.type
_entity_poly.pdbx_seq_one_letter_code
_entity_poly.pdbx_strand_id
1 'polypeptide(L)'
;PKSLLGDLDIGANSEILDYATTIVETPFVQKDVVKTAIVNFIYHFKKWKNEDKNILIYHLFEEYHQISVDILNTNDNEKKIILKKCQKELLDTAKMVGGEKLVEEIKSYKALIVSNVNFQKEYDKAYWGTLKESYDNNEYSKCIEIITFIKNVLTTIGTETKVVEKASDDMIKHLENTNSNFLNIKEWSIKIFDYIKTIHSPIHDMQLESFKRDLYIKEIYLPNVIKNIFCLVKNMIHDFEELKRK
;
A
#
# COMPACT_ATOMS: atom_id res chain seq x y z
N PRO A 1 -12.05 -22.90 -28.96
CA PRO A 1 -12.90 -22.16 -28.04
C PRO A 1 -12.66 -22.44 -26.55
N LYS A 2 -11.92 -23.52 -26.18
CA LYS A 2 -11.60 -23.86 -24.77
C LYS A 2 -10.52 -22.96 -24.13
N SER A 3 -9.83 -22.13 -24.90
CA SER A 3 -8.71 -21.33 -24.41
C SER A 3 -9.08 -19.91 -23.96
N LEU A 4 -10.31 -19.48 -24.07
CA LEU A 4 -10.79 -18.16 -23.63
C LEU A 4 -11.54 -18.18 -22.29
N LEU A 5 -11.71 -19.38 -21.69
CA LEU A 5 -12.37 -19.57 -20.38
C LEU A 5 -11.43 -20.16 -19.32
N GLY A 6 -10.16 -20.05 -19.55
CA GLY A 6 -9.14 -20.87 -18.89
C GLY A 6 -8.73 -20.48 -17.50
N ASP A 7 -9.34 -19.60 -16.75
CA ASP A 7 -9.00 -19.36 -15.33
C ASP A 7 -10.15 -18.66 -14.55
N LEU A 8 -11.36 -18.67 -15.09
CA LEU A 8 -12.52 -18.33 -14.27
C LEU A 8 -12.82 -19.50 -13.34
N ASP A 9 -12.89 -19.24 -12.06
CA ASP A 9 -13.20 -20.20 -11.02
C ASP A 9 -14.53 -20.91 -11.34
N ILE A 10 -14.42 -22.05 -12.04
CA ILE A 10 -15.56 -22.87 -12.50
C ILE A 10 -16.36 -23.40 -11.29
N GLY A 11 -15.76 -23.47 -10.12
CA GLY A 11 -16.40 -23.92 -8.88
C GLY A 11 -17.61 -23.06 -8.48
N ALA A 12 -17.53 -21.74 -8.65
CA ALA A 12 -18.63 -20.83 -8.34
C ALA A 12 -19.80 -20.91 -9.35
N ASN A 13 -19.59 -21.55 -10.52
CA ASN A 13 -20.55 -21.63 -11.61
C ASN A 13 -21.09 -23.07 -11.83
N SER A 14 -20.79 -24.02 -10.95
CA SER A 14 -21.22 -25.42 -11.11
C SER A 14 -22.73 -25.53 -11.26
N GLU A 15 -23.51 -24.82 -10.45
CA GLU A 15 -24.98 -24.83 -10.52
C GLU A 15 -25.50 -24.32 -11.87
N ILE A 16 -24.88 -23.26 -12.44
CA ILE A 16 -25.26 -22.71 -13.75
C ILE A 16 -24.97 -23.73 -14.85
N LEU A 17 -23.82 -24.42 -14.78
CA LEU A 17 -23.44 -25.47 -15.71
C LEU A 17 -24.38 -26.69 -15.61
N ASP A 18 -24.74 -27.10 -14.40
CA ASP A 18 -25.66 -28.23 -14.16
C ASP A 18 -27.05 -27.93 -14.74
N TYR A 19 -27.59 -26.72 -14.54
CA TYR A 19 -28.86 -26.35 -15.17
C TYR A 19 -28.75 -26.26 -16.69
N ALA A 20 -27.65 -25.72 -17.23
CA ALA A 20 -27.43 -25.67 -18.68
C ALA A 20 -27.35 -27.08 -19.28
N THR A 21 -26.63 -27.97 -18.63
CA THR A 21 -26.54 -29.39 -19.03
C THR A 21 -27.91 -30.06 -18.99
N THR A 22 -28.66 -29.86 -17.92
CA THR A 22 -30.03 -30.40 -17.79
C THR A 22 -30.95 -29.90 -18.93
N ILE A 23 -30.84 -28.62 -19.33
CA ILE A 23 -31.63 -28.05 -20.43
C ILE A 23 -31.29 -28.71 -21.78
N VAL A 24 -29.99 -28.98 -22.03
CA VAL A 24 -29.49 -29.54 -23.28
C VAL A 24 -29.73 -31.02 -23.40
N GLU A 25 -29.53 -31.77 -22.30
CA GLU A 25 -29.53 -33.26 -22.30
C GLU A 25 -30.92 -33.86 -22.03
N THR A 26 -31.87 -33.08 -21.43
CA THR A 26 -33.18 -33.64 -21.07
C THR A 26 -34.05 -33.75 -22.33
N PRO A 27 -34.66 -34.94 -22.61
CA PRO A 27 -35.55 -35.11 -23.74
C PRO A 27 -36.73 -34.16 -23.68
N PHE A 28 -37.15 -33.59 -24.85
CA PHE A 28 -38.20 -32.57 -24.96
C PHE A 28 -39.57 -33.06 -24.44
N VAL A 29 -39.73 -34.36 -24.24
CA VAL A 29 -40.97 -34.97 -23.66
C VAL A 29 -41.12 -34.57 -22.18
N GLN A 30 -40.01 -34.27 -21.46
CA GLN A 30 -40.00 -33.91 -20.03
C GLN A 30 -40.10 -32.37 -19.87
N LYS A 31 -41.13 -31.75 -20.39
CA LYS A 31 -41.31 -30.29 -20.46
C LYS A 31 -41.22 -29.59 -19.12
N ASP A 32 -41.69 -30.20 -18.02
CA ASP A 32 -41.68 -29.56 -16.70
C ASP A 32 -40.27 -29.53 -16.10
N VAL A 33 -39.46 -30.57 -16.35
CA VAL A 33 -38.07 -30.61 -15.93
C VAL A 33 -37.25 -29.52 -16.64
N VAL A 34 -37.38 -29.45 -17.96
CA VAL A 34 -36.70 -28.43 -18.78
C VAL A 34 -37.12 -27.01 -18.36
N LYS A 35 -38.44 -26.80 -18.15
CA LYS A 35 -38.95 -25.51 -17.71
C LYS A 35 -38.39 -25.05 -16.38
N THR A 36 -38.30 -25.96 -15.39
CA THR A 36 -37.72 -25.71 -14.08
C THR A 36 -36.24 -25.40 -14.21
N ALA A 37 -35.49 -26.17 -15.01
CA ALA A 37 -34.09 -25.95 -15.26
C ALA A 37 -33.80 -24.59 -15.90
N ILE A 38 -34.64 -24.15 -16.88
CA ILE A 38 -34.55 -22.81 -17.51
C ILE A 38 -34.75 -21.70 -16.46
N VAL A 39 -35.75 -21.81 -15.60
CA VAL A 39 -36.03 -20.78 -14.57
C VAL A 39 -34.84 -20.68 -13.59
N ASN A 40 -34.32 -21.80 -13.12
CA ASN A 40 -33.18 -21.83 -12.22
C ASN A 40 -31.91 -21.32 -12.90
N PHE A 41 -31.65 -21.73 -14.14
CA PHE A 41 -30.55 -21.21 -14.94
C PHE A 41 -30.58 -19.68 -15.03
N ILE A 42 -31.72 -19.10 -15.40
CA ILE A 42 -31.87 -17.64 -15.53
C ILE A 42 -31.64 -16.95 -14.18
N TYR A 43 -32.14 -17.52 -13.09
CA TYR A 43 -31.97 -16.97 -11.74
C TYR A 43 -30.50 -16.96 -11.32
N HIS A 44 -29.81 -18.11 -11.39
CA HIS A 44 -28.42 -18.25 -10.98
C HIS A 44 -27.47 -17.47 -11.90
N PHE A 45 -27.74 -17.43 -13.22
CA PHE A 45 -26.97 -16.65 -14.18
C PHE A 45 -27.07 -15.14 -13.92
N LYS A 46 -28.26 -14.62 -13.59
CA LYS A 46 -28.44 -13.21 -13.22
C LYS A 46 -27.72 -12.87 -11.92
N LYS A 47 -27.79 -13.76 -10.93
CA LYS A 47 -27.11 -13.60 -9.64
C LYS A 47 -25.59 -13.53 -9.85
N TRP A 48 -25.01 -14.51 -10.53
CA TRP A 48 -23.60 -14.55 -10.88
C TRP A 48 -23.14 -13.30 -11.63
N LYS A 49 -23.87 -12.90 -12.67
CA LYS A 49 -23.55 -11.70 -13.45
C LYS A 49 -23.54 -10.42 -12.61
N ASN A 50 -24.40 -10.32 -11.61
CA ASN A 50 -24.42 -9.17 -10.70
C ASN A 50 -23.25 -9.20 -9.73
N GLU A 51 -22.86 -10.37 -9.24
CA GLU A 51 -21.69 -10.56 -8.36
C GLU A 51 -20.41 -10.20 -9.08
N ASP A 52 -20.19 -10.70 -10.31
CA ASP A 52 -19.05 -10.34 -11.16
C ASP A 52 -18.98 -8.83 -11.44
N LYS A 53 -20.12 -8.24 -11.73
CA LYS A 53 -20.21 -6.79 -11.95
C LYS A 53 -19.78 -6.02 -10.71
N ASN A 54 -20.19 -6.43 -9.52
CA ASN A 54 -19.83 -5.75 -8.28
C ASN A 54 -18.34 -5.91 -7.96
N ILE A 55 -17.76 -7.08 -8.20
CA ILE A 55 -16.32 -7.33 -8.06
C ILE A 55 -15.53 -6.43 -9.01
N LEU A 56 -15.95 -6.37 -10.28
CA LEU A 56 -15.30 -5.51 -11.27
C LEU A 56 -15.39 -4.02 -10.90
N ILE A 57 -16.55 -3.56 -10.42
CA ILE A 57 -16.71 -2.19 -9.93
C ILE A 57 -15.76 -1.90 -8.78
N TYR A 58 -15.63 -2.81 -7.82
CA TYR A 58 -14.71 -2.66 -6.69
C TYR A 58 -13.25 -2.51 -7.17
N HIS A 59 -12.80 -3.37 -8.09
CA HIS A 59 -11.46 -3.26 -8.67
C HIS A 59 -11.24 -1.95 -9.43
N LEU A 60 -12.23 -1.47 -10.17
CA LEU A 60 -12.14 -0.18 -10.86
C LEU A 60 -11.94 0.99 -9.88
N PHE A 61 -12.61 0.97 -8.71
CA PHE A 61 -12.40 1.96 -7.66
C PHE A 61 -11.01 1.86 -7.04
N GLU A 62 -10.53 0.65 -6.73
CA GLU A 62 -9.19 0.44 -6.14
C GLU A 62 -8.08 0.89 -7.09
N GLU A 63 -8.11 0.46 -8.35
CA GLU A 63 -7.11 0.87 -9.34
C GLU A 63 -7.13 2.38 -9.59
N TYR A 64 -8.32 2.97 -9.69
CA TYR A 64 -8.43 4.42 -9.84
C TYR A 64 -7.87 5.17 -8.63
N HIS A 65 -8.10 4.65 -7.42
CA HIS A 65 -7.52 5.17 -6.19
C HIS A 65 -5.99 5.13 -6.25
N GLN A 66 -5.42 3.96 -6.53
CA GLN A 66 -3.97 3.79 -6.58
C GLN A 66 -3.32 4.70 -7.63
N ILE A 67 -3.84 4.74 -8.85
CA ILE A 67 -3.32 5.62 -9.91
C ILE A 67 -3.43 7.10 -9.49
N SER A 68 -4.50 7.51 -8.82
CA SER A 68 -4.68 8.89 -8.36
C SER A 68 -3.65 9.27 -7.30
N VAL A 69 -3.35 8.38 -6.36
CA VAL A 69 -2.30 8.55 -5.34
C VAL A 69 -0.92 8.63 -6.00
N ASP A 70 -0.65 7.76 -6.97
CA ASP A 70 0.63 7.74 -7.68
C ASP A 70 0.88 9.03 -8.49
N ILE A 71 -0.16 9.57 -9.12
CA ILE A 71 -0.09 10.87 -9.82
C ILE A 71 0.26 12.01 -8.85
N LEU A 72 -0.27 11.98 -7.63
CA LEU A 72 -0.01 13.00 -6.61
C LEU A 72 1.38 12.89 -6.00
N ASN A 73 1.92 11.69 -5.92
CA ASN A 73 3.19 11.41 -5.26
C ASN A 73 4.40 11.42 -6.19
N THR A 74 4.22 11.20 -7.49
CA THR A 74 5.36 11.27 -8.43
C THR A 74 5.72 12.70 -8.82
N ASN A 75 7.02 12.99 -8.92
CA ASN A 75 7.54 14.23 -9.47
C ASN A 75 7.97 14.09 -10.94
N ASP A 76 7.94 12.87 -11.48
CA ASP A 76 8.30 12.55 -12.85
C ASP A 76 7.15 12.90 -13.80
N ASN A 77 7.40 13.84 -14.72
CA ASN A 77 6.39 14.29 -15.67
C ASN A 77 6.02 13.22 -16.71
N GLU A 78 6.96 12.40 -17.15
CA GLU A 78 6.69 11.32 -18.12
C GLU A 78 5.81 10.26 -17.48
N LYS A 79 6.16 9.86 -16.25
CA LYS A 79 5.33 8.93 -15.47
C LYS A 79 3.92 9.48 -15.21
N LYS A 80 3.79 10.79 -14.94
CA LYS A 80 2.47 11.44 -14.79
C LYS A 80 1.60 11.33 -16.04
N ILE A 81 2.21 11.49 -17.23
CA ILE A 81 1.49 11.40 -18.50
C ILE A 81 0.95 9.98 -18.69
N ILE A 82 1.78 8.96 -18.44
CA ILE A 82 1.39 7.55 -18.54
C ILE A 82 0.25 7.24 -17.56
N LEU A 83 0.38 7.61 -16.29
CA LEU A 83 -0.64 7.37 -15.26
C LEU A 83 -1.97 8.05 -15.60
N LYS A 84 -1.95 9.28 -16.15
CA LYS A 84 -3.17 9.97 -16.60
C LYS A 84 -3.84 9.24 -17.76
N LYS A 85 -3.06 8.62 -18.67
CA LYS A 85 -3.60 7.81 -19.76
C LYS A 85 -4.29 6.56 -19.19
N CYS A 86 -3.62 5.82 -18.29
CA CYS A 86 -4.23 4.67 -17.62
C CYS A 86 -5.51 5.06 -16.87
N GLN A 87 -5.51 6.21 -16.16
CA GLN A 87 -6.70 6.72 -15.48
C GLN A 87 -7.87 6.97 -16.42
N LYS A 88 -7.60 7.47 -17.63
CA LYS A 88 -8.63 7.68 -18.66
C LYS A 88 -9.19 6.36 -19.18
N GLU A 89 -8.33 5.40 -19.52
CA GLU A 89 -8.73 4.06 -19.99
C GLU A 89 -9.60 3.34 -18.94
N LEU A 90 -9.29 3.53 -17.67
CA LEU A 90 -10.07 2.98 -16.56
C LEU A 90 -11.46 3.61 -16.45
N LEU A 91 -11.59 4.93 -16.66
CA LEU A 91 -12.89 5.61 -16.71
C LEU A 91 -13.70 5.19 -17.93
N ASP A 92 -13.07 4.94 -19.08
CA ASP A 92 -13.76 4.43 -20.27
C ASP A 92 -14.30 3.00 -20.00
N THR A 93 -13.55 2.16 -19.30
CA THR A 93 -14.01 0.84 -18.83
C THR A 93 -15.17 0.98 -17.83
N ALA A 94 -15.07 1.88 -16.87
CA ALA A 94 -16.14 2.14 -15.90
C ALA A 94 -17.44 2.58 -16.61
N LYS A 95 -17.34 3.40 -17.65
CA LYS A 95 -18.46 3.81 -18.47
C LYS A 95 -19.14 2.64 -19.18
N MET A 96 -18.38 1.67 -19.69
CA MET A 96 -18.93 0.45 -20.30
C MET A 96 -19.66 -0.45 -19.30
N VAL A 97 -19.17 -0.52 -18.05
CA VAL A 97 -19.71 -1.40 -16.99
C VAL A 97 -20.95 -0.82 -16.31
N GLY A 98 -20.91 0.46 -15.95
CA GLY A 98 -21.92 1.12 -15.11
C GLY A 98 -22.49 2.43 -15.67
N GLY A 99 -22.11 2.82 -16.89
CA GLY A 99 -22.55 4.06 -17.52
C GLY A 99 -21.92 5.32 -16.90
N GLU A 100 -22.45 6.47 -17.26
CA GLU A 100 -21.96 7.77 -16.77
C GLU A 100 -22.05 7.89 -15.23
N LYS A 101 -23.07 7.28 -14.63
CA LYS A 101 -23.27 7.31 -13.18
C LYS A 101 -22.06 6.74 -12.43
N LEU A 102 -21.54 5.59 -12.87
CA LEU A 102 -20.34 4.99 -12.24
C LEU A 102 -19.11 5.88 -12.45
N VAL A 103 -18.96 6.51 -13.60
CA VAL A 103 -17.87 7.46 -13.87
C VAL A 103 -17.93 8.66 -12.92
N GLU A 104 -19.13 9.20 -12.67
CA GLU A 104 -19.33 10.31 -11.73
C GLU A 104 -19.01 9.90 -10.29
N GLU A 105 -19.44 8.71 -9.87
CA GLU A 105 -19.12 8.14 -8.54
C GLU A 105 -17.62 7.99 -8.35
N ILE A 106 -16.90 7.42 -9.32
CA ILE A 106 -15.43 7.28 -9.28
C ILE A 106 -14.75 8.66 -9.25
N LYS A 107 -15.21 9.63 -10.04
CA LYS A 107 -14.64 10.99 -10.04
C LYS A 107 -14.89 11.73 -8.73
N SER A 108 -16.04 11.57 -8.11
CA SER A 108 -16.33 12.17 -6.78
C SER A 108 -15.42 11.60 -5.70
N TYR A 109 -15.11 10.32 -5.78
CA TYR A 109 -14.16 9.66 -4.88
C TYR A 109 -12.75 10.25 -5.00
N LYS A 110 -12.34 10.68 -6.19
CA LYS A 110 -11.05 11.37 -6.42
C LYS A 110 -10.90 12.62 -5.55
N ALA A 111 -11.95 13.43 -5.40
CA ALA A 111 -11.89 14.65 -4.59
C ALA A 111 -11.56 14.32 -3.13
N LEU A 112 -12.12 13.24 -2.59
CA LEU A 112 -11.83 12.75 -1.26
C LEU A 112 -10.39 12.26 -1.13
N ILE A 113 -9.87 11.52 -2.12
CA ILE A 113 -8.49 11.06 -2.16
C ILE A 113 -7.52 12.22 -2.13
N VAL A 114 -7.71 13.21 -2.99
CA VAL A 114 -6.85 14.39 -3.07
C VAL A 114 -6.83 15.15 -1.75
N SER A 115 -8.01 15.31 -1.10
CA SER A 115 -8.12 15.95 0.20
C SER A 115 -7.34 15.17 1.28
N ASN A 116 -7.49 13.86 1.34
CA ASN A 116 -6.79 13.02 2.32
C ASN A 116 -5.27 13.01 2.12
N VAL A 117 -4.79 12.91 0.88
CA VAL A 117 -3.35 12.95 0.58
C VAL A 117 -2.74 14.31 0.93
N ASN A 118 -3.45 15.40 0.63
CA ASN A 118 -2.98 16.73 0.98
C ASN A 118 -2.96 16.94 2.50
N PHE A 119 -4.00 16.51 3.20
CA PHE A 119 -4.05 16.56 4.65
C PHE A 119 -2.88 15.77 5.27
N GLN A 120 -2.60 14.56 4.79
CA GLN A 120 -1.49 13.76 5.29
C GLN A 120 -0.13 14.44 5.05
N LYS A 121 0.07 15.04 3.88
CA LYS A 121 1.30 15.81 3.58
C LYS A 121 1.50 17.00 4.49
N GLU A 122 0.45 17.78 4.75
CA GLU A 122 0.51 18.92 5.67
C GLU A 122 0.72 18.46 7.12
N TYR A 123 0.07 17.37 7.53
CA TYR A 123 0.28 16.79 8.85
C TYR A 123 1.74 16.31 9.02
N ASP A 124 2.28 15.57 8.05
CA ASP A 124 3.67 15.10 8.08
C ASP A 124 4.64 16.30 8.13
N LYS A 125 4.38 17.35 7.34
CA LYS A 125 5.19 18.57 7.35
C LYS A 125 5.17 19.25 8.71
N ALA A 126 4.00 19.41 9.31
CA ALA A 126 3.84 19.99 10.64
C ALA A 126 4.53 19.15 11.72
N TYR A 127 4.32 17.83 11.71
CA TYR A 127 4.93 16.91 12.67
C TYR A 127 6.46 16.95 12.62
N TRP A 128 7.05 16.84 11.42
CA TRP A 128 8.50 16.92 11.26
C TRP A 128 9.05 18.34 11.48
N GLY A 129 8.23 19.39 11.27
CA GLY A 129 8.55 20.75 11.64
C GLY A 129 8.71 20.92 13.14
N THR A 130 7.73 20.46 13.92
CA THR A 130 7.80 20.52 15.40
C THR A 130 8.93 19.70 15.99
N LEU A 131 9.30 18.57 15.36
CA LEU A 131 10.47 17.78 15.78
C LEU A 131 11.76 18.58 15.60
N LYS A 132 11.91 19.28 14.47
CA LYS A 132 13.07 20.13 14.20
C LYS A 132 13.17 21.27 15.18
N GLU A 133 12.07 21.99 15.40
CA GLU A 133 12.00 23.11 16.36
C GLU A 133 12.36 22.65 17.77
N SER A 134 11.83 21.52 18.24
CA SER A 134 12.20 20.96 19.55
C SER A 134 13.70 20.62 19.63
N TYR A 135 14.23 19.99 18.58
CA TYR A 135 15.65 19.65 18.53
C TYR A 135 16.56 20.87 18.55
N ASP A 136 16.23 21.92 17.77
CA ASP A 136 16.98 23.17 17.72
C ASP A 136 16.93 23.95 19.04
N ASN A 137 15.86 23.75 19.83
CA ASN A 137 15.71 24.27 21.19
C ASN A 137 16.37 23.38 22.27
N ASN A 138 17.11 22.35 21.91
CA ASN A 138 17.70 21.35 22.80
C ASN A 138 16.67 20.53 23.60
N GLU A 139 15.44 20.38 23.07
CA GLU A 139 14.38 19.54 23.61
C GLU A 139 14.35 18.19 22.88
N TYR A 140 15.01 17.18 23.43
CA TYR A 140 15.24 15.88 22.76
C TYR A 140 14.16 14.85 23.03
N SER A 141 13.16 15.12 23.85
CA SER A 141 12.12 14.16 24.26
C SER A 141 11.40 13.51 23.07
N LYS A 142 11.04 14.30 22.06
CA LYS A 142 10.41 13.78 20.83
C LYS A 142 11.34 12.90 19.99
N CYS A 143 12.62 13.24 19.93
CA CYS A 143 13.61 12.40 19.26
C CYS A 143 13.76 11.06 19.97
N ILE A 144 13.83 11.06 21.30
CA ILE A 144 13.90 9.86 22.15
C ILE A 144 12.68 8.97 21.95
N GLU A 145 11.48 9.55 21.92
CA GLU A 145 10.24 8.83 21.67
C GLU A 145 10.27 8.08 20.32
N ILE A 146 10.68 8.77 19.24
CA ILE A 146 10.73 8.15 17.91
C ILE A 146 11.84 7.11 17.81
N ILE A 147 13.02 7.34 18.40
CA ILE A 147 14.10 6.37 18.45
C ILE A 147 13.66 5.11 19.22
N THR A 148 12.93 5.29 20.32
CA THR A 148 12.35 4.19 21.09
C THR A 148 11.34 3.40 20.29
N PHE A 149 10.46 4.09 19.55
CA PHE A 149 9.52 3.44 18.62
C PHE A 149 10.25 2.63 17.55
N ILE A 150 11.23 3.23 16.86
CA ILE A 150 12.06 2.55 15.84
C ILE A 150 12.71 1.30 16.43
N LYS A 151 13.35 1.42 17.62
CA LYS A 151 13.96 0.29 18.33
C LYS A 151 12.93 -0.83 18.53
N ASN A 152 11.79 -0.54 19.12
CA ASN A 152 10.76 -1.53 19.42
C ASN A 152 10.24 -2.25 18.18
N VAL A 153 10.01 -1.52 17.07
CA VAL A 153 9.60 -2.13 15.82
C VAL A 153 10.67 -3.05 15.26
N LEU A 154 11.91 -2.58 15.15
CA LEU A 154 13.01 -3.36 14.59
C LEU A 154 13.33 -4.61 15.44
N THR A 155 13.18 -4.53 16.77
CA THR A 155 13.36 -5.68 17.66
C THR A 155 12.21 -6.68 17.59
N THR A 156 11.01 -6.23 17.20
CA THR A 156 9.84 -7.11 17.02
C THR A 156 9.89 -7.86 15.69
N ILE A 157 10.42 -7.22 14.64
CA ILE A 157 10.43 -7.78 13.29
C ILE A 157 11.66 -8.67 13.05
N GLY A 158 12.80 -8.33 13.66
CA GLY A 158 14.08 -8.97 13.37
C GLY A 158 14.49 -10.05 14.37
N THR A 159 15.54 -10.80 14.04
CA THR A 159 16.03 -11.93 14.83
C THR A 159 17.30 -11.65 15.64
N GLU A 160 18.20 -10.78 15.15
CA GLU A 160 19.48 -10.44 15.82
C GLU A 160 19.44 -9.01 16.39
N THR A 161 18.60 -8.78 17.39
CA THR A 161 18.20 -7.45 17.85
C THR A 161 19.21 -6.72 18.73
N LYS A 162 20.17 -7.43 19.31
CA LYS A 162 21.13 -6.86 20.29
C LYS A 162 21.90 -5.63 19.79
N VAL A 163 22.20 -5.58 18.49
CA VAL A 163 22.93 -4.44 17.89
C VAL A 163 22.05 -3.20 17.88
N VAL A 164 20.75 -3.36 17.49
CA VAL A 164 19.77 -2.28 17.44
C VAL A 164 19.44 -1.78 18.84
N GLU A 165 19.21 -2.70 19.78
CA GLU A 165 18.93 -2.38 21.19
C GLU A 165 20.05 -1.54 21.76
N LYS A 166 21.29 -2.05 21.71
CA LYS A 166 22.46 -1.36 22.26
C LYS A 166 22.68 0.00 21.58
N ALA A 167 22.66 0.05 20.24
CA ALA A 167 22.89 1.30 19.52
C ALA A 167 21.84 2.37 19.85
N SER A 168 20.56 1.97 19.96
CA SER A 168 19.47 2.89 20.27
C SER A 168 19.49 3.34 21.73
N ASP A 169 19.80 2.44 22.66
CA ASP A 169 19.93 2.79 24.09
C ASP A 169 21.11 3.74 24.33
N ASP A 170 22.24 3.52 23.65
CA ASP A 170 23.40 4.41 23.72
C ASP A 170 23.05 5.81 23.17
N MET A 171 22.27 5.87 22.07
CA MET A 171 21.80 7.13 21.48
C MET A 171 20.82 7.86 22.38
N ILE A 172 19.87 7.16 22.99
CA ILE A 172 18.90 7.73 23.95
C ILE A 172 19.65 8.32 25.15
N LYS A 173 20.53 7.56 25.78
CA LYS A 173 21.36 8.05 26.90
C LYS A 173 22.18 9.29 26.53
N HIS A 174 22.68 9.33 25.30
CA HIS A 174 23.42 10.47 24.81
C HIS A 174 22.54 11.73 24.73
N LEU A 175 21.30 11.60 24.20
CA LEU A 175 20.35 12.71 24.14
C LEU A 175 19.87 13.17 25.54
N GLU A 176 19.68 12.24 26.47
CA GLU A 176 19.31 12.54 27.86
C GLU A 176 20.41 13.35 28.58
N ASN A 177 21.67 13.10 28.26
CA ASN A 177 22.82 13.77 28.89
C ASN A 177 23.25 15.08 28.17
N THR A 178 22.46 15.60 27.26
CA THR A 178 22.65 16.90 26.57
C THR A 178 23.97 17.08 25.80
N ASN A 179 24.63 16.00 25.43
CA ASN A 179 25.87 16.03 24.64
C ASN A 179 25.59 15.62 23.19
N SER A 180 25.15 16.55 22.34
CA SER A 180 24.97 16.27 20.91
C SER A 180 26.32 16.18 20.18
N ASN A 181 26.96 15.02 20.25
CA ASN A 181 28.15 14.75 19.46
C ASN A 181 27.74 14.16 18.10
N PHE A 182 28.11 14.86 17.03
CA PHE A 182 27.89 14.51 15.63
C PHE A 182 28.32 13.05 15.28
N LEU A 183 29.42 12.57 15.86
CA LEU A 183 29.92 11.20 15.63
C LEU A 183 28.94 10.13 16.12
N ASN A 184 28.27 10.36 17.23
CA ASN A 184 27.32 9.38 17.79
C ASN A 184 26.08 9.21 16.91
N ILE A 185 25.58 10.31 16.31
CA ILE A 185 24.44 10.26 15.38
C ILE A 185 24.79 9.42 14.16
N LYS A 186 25.96 9.65 13.56
CA LYS A 186 26.44 8.92 12.40
C LYS A 186 26.62 7.43 12.69
N GLU A 187 27.28 7.10 13.78
CA GLU A 187 27.53 5.72 14.18
C GLU A 187 26.22 4.96 14.45
N TRP A 188 25.30 5.57 15.19
CA TRP A 188 23.97 5.03 15.41
C TRP A 188 23.24 4.79 14.09
N SER A 189 23.21 5.78 13.21
CA SER A 189 22.51 5.70 11.92
C SER A 189 23.03 4.58 11.04
N ILE A 190 24.35 4.41 10.94
CA ILE A 190 24.97 3.36 10.15
C ILE A 190 24.56 1.99 10.70
N LYS A 191 24.63 1.77 12.02
CA LYS A 191 24.21 0.50 12.64
C LYS A 191 22.75 0.16 12.37
N ILE A 192 21.87 1.17 12.45
CA ILE A 192 20.44 0.98 12.16
C ILE A 192 20.20 0.68 10.69
N PHE A 193 20.82 1.42 9.76
CA PHE A 193 20.70 1.16 8.33
C PHE A 193 21.27 -0.21 7.93
N ASP A 194 22.41 -0.63 8.51
CA ASP A 194 22.99 -1.94 8.26
C ASP A 194 22.06 -3.06 8.73
N TYR A 195 21.45 -2.88 9.89
CA TYR A 195 20.45 -3.83 10.39
C TYR A 195 19.20 -3.87 9.52
N ILE A 196 18.63 -2.73 9.15
CA ILE A 196 17.48 -2.67 8.25
C ILE A 196 17.77 -3.41 6.94
N LYS A 197 18.99 -3.29 6.40
CA LYS A 197 19.43 -3.99 5.19
C LYS A 197 19.32 -5.51 5.29
N THR A 198 19.44 -6.07 6.49
CA THR A 198 19.35 -7.53 6.69
C THR A 198 17.92 -8.07 6.73
N ILE A 199 16.93 -7.21 6.98
CA ILE A 199 15.54 -7.64 7.25
C ILE A 199 14.49 -7.03 6.33
N HIS A 200 14.84 -6.02 5.51
CA HIS A 200 13.87 -5.36 4.62
C HIS A 200 13.78 -6.05 3.25
N SER A 201 12.73 -5.72 2.51
CA SER A 201 12.54 -6.16 1.13
C SER A 201 13.54 -5.46 0.18
N PRO A 202 14.14 -6.17 -0.80
CA PRO A 202 15.06 -5.58 -1.79
C PRO A 202 14.48 -4.40 -2.57
N ILE A 203 13.17 -4.26 -2.64
CA ILE A 203 12.49 -3.12 -3.29
C ILE A 203 12.88 -1.76 -2.67
N HIS A 204 13.32 -1.76 -1.42
CA HIS A 204 13.74 -0.55 -0.71
C HIS A 204 15.26 -0.30 -0.71
N ASP A 205 16.07 -1.17 -1.37
CA ASP A 205 17.53 -1.05 -1.41
C ASP A 205 18.00 0.31 -1.93
N MET A 206 17.40 0.80 -3.01
CA MET A 206 17.77 2.10 -3.59
C MET A 206 17.54 3.26 -2.61
N GLN A 207 16.45 3.23 -1.86
CA GLN A 207 16.12 4.26 -0.87
C GLN A 207 17.10 4.20 0.31
N LEU A 208 17.39 3.01 0.81
CA LEU A 208 18.33 2.79 1.90
C LEU A 208 19.75 3.24 1.53
N GLU A 209 20.25 2.87 0.37
CA GLU A 209 21.58 3.29 -0.11
C GLU A 209 21.65 4.81 -0.34
N SER A 210 20.54 5.43 -0.79
CA SER A 210 20.45 6.89 -0.90
C SER A 210 20.59 7.56 0.47
N PHE A 211 19.89 7.07 1.50
CA PHE A 211 19.97 7.61 2.85
C PHE A 211 21.36 7.40 3.47
N LYS A 212 21.97 6.23 3.26
CA LYS A 212 23.35 5.97 3.70
C LYS A 212 24.33 6.96 3.06
N ARG A 213 24.23 7.17 1.75
CA ARG A 213 25.08 8.10 1.03
C ARG A 213 24.96 9.53 1.58
N ASP A 214 23.75 9.95 1.93
CA ASP A 214 23.49 11.27 2.52
C ASP A 214 24.26 11.48 3.84
N LEU A 215 24.50 10.44 4.63
CA LEU A 215 25.32 10.52 5.84
C LEU A 215 26.81 10.87 5.60
N TYR A 216 27.28 10.69 4.36
CA TYR A 216 28.67 10.97 4.01
C TYR A 216 28.86 12.30 3.25
N ILE A 217 27.78 12.79 2.62
CA ILE A 217 27.84 13.94 1.72
C ILE A 217 27.24 15.21 2.36
N LYS A 218 26.22 15.05 3.21
CA LYS A 218 25.47 16.15 3.81
C LYS A 218 25.85 16.34 5.27
N GLU A 219 25.63 17.55 5.78
CA GLU A 219 25.66 17.78 7.22
C GLU A 219 24.63 16.89 7.92
N ILE A 220 25.08 16.20 8.95
CA ILE A 220 24.23 15.27 9.68
C ILE A 220 23.38 16.04 10.67
N TYR A 221 22.06 15.98 10.46
CA TYR A 221 21.07 16.61 11.30
C TYR A 221 20.09 15.54 11.80
N LEU A 222 20.09 15.29 13.12
CA LEU A 222 19.39 14.16 13.74
C LEU A 222 17.90 14.04 13.33
N PRO A 223 17.09 15.11 13.32
CA PRO A 223 15.70 15.01 12.88
C PRO A 223 15.52 14.48 11.45
N ASN A 224 16.44 14.82 10.53
CA ASN A 224 16.39 14.30 9.17
C ASN A 224 16.75 12.80 9.12
N VAL A 225 17.74 12.38 9.90
CA VAL A 225 18.14 10.98 10.00
C VAL A 225 17.02 10.13 10.59
N ILE A 226 16.41 10.58 11.68
CA ILE A 226 15.26 9.93 12.32
C ILE A 226 14.13 9.80 11.31
N LYS A 227 13.80 10.86 10.57
CA LYS A 227 12.77 10.84 9.53
C LYS A 227 13.03 9.78 8.47
N ASN A 228 14.26 9.70 7.97
CA ASN A 228 14.66 8.74 6.95
C ASN A 228 14.52 7.29 7.44
N ILE A 229 15.01 7.00 8.65
CA ILE A 229 14.87 5.68 9.28
C ILE A 229 13.40 5.35 9.52
N PHE A 230 12.61 6.29 10.03
CA PHE A 230 11.18 6.10 10.27
C PHE A 230 10.42 5.77 8.98
N CYS A 231 10.75 6.43 7.85
CA CYS A 231 10.17 6.10 6.54
C CYS A 231 10.46 4.65 6.13
N LEU A 232 11.69 4.17 6.29
CA LEU A 232 12.02 2.78 5.99
C LEU A 232 11.28 1.79 6.89
N VAL A 233 11.23 2.06 8.19
CA VAL A 233 10.51 1.23 9.16
C VAL A 233 9.01 1.18 8.84
N LYS A 234 8.40 2.30 8.45
CA LYS A 234 7.00 2.35 8.02
C LYS A 234 6.73 1.50 6.78
N ASN A 235 7.63 1.54 5.78
CA ASN A 235 7.53 0.71 4.60
C ASN A 235 7.63 -0.79 4.96
N MET A 236 8.55 -1.15 5.86
CA MET A 236 8.68 -2.53 6.35
C MET A 236 7.42 -3.04 7.06
N ILE A 237 6.80 -2.21 7.91
CA ILE A 237 5.52 -2.56 8.56
C ILE A 237 4.46 -2.84 7.51
N HIS A 238 4.36 -1.99 6.50
CA HIS A 238 3.41 -2.16 5.40
C HIS A 238 3.63 -3.46 4.64
N ASP A 239 4.87 -3.76 4.26
CA ASP A 239 5.22 -5.01 3.58
C ASP A 239 4.86 -6.24 4.43
N PHE A 240 5.09 -6.18 5.74
CA PHE A 240 4.71 -7.25 6.67
C PHE A 240 3.19 -7.45 6.78
N GLU A 241 2.43 -6.35 6.79
CA GLU A 241 0.97 -6.41 6.81
C GLU A 241 0.41 -7.00 5.51
N GLU A 242 0.99 -6.66 4.37
CA GLU A 242 0.62 -7.24 3.08
C GLU A 242 0.91 -8.75 3.00
N LEU A 243 2.07 -9.19 3.54
CA LEU A 243 2.42 -10.60 3.58
C LEU A 243 1.46 -11.43 4.46
N LYS A 244 0.91 -10.84 5.52
CA LYS A 244 -0.08 -11.52 6.38
C LYS A 244 -1.47 -11.64 5.75
N ARG A 245 -1.78 -10.84 4.74
CA ARG A 245 -3.09 -10.86 4.04
C ARG A 245 -3.13 -11.88 2.89
N LYS A 246 -1.98 -12.38 2.46
CA LYS A 246 -1.84 -13.43 1.43
C LYS A 246 -1.79 -14.80 2.05
#